data_176509a0eec068655dea513b9edee2cd
#
_entry.id   176509a0eec068655dea513b9edee2cd
#
_cell.length_a   1.000
_cell.length_b   1.000
_cell.length_c   1.000
_cell.angle_alpha   90.00
_cell.angle_beta   90.00
_cell.angle_gamma   90.00
#
_symmetry.space_group_name_H-M   'P 1'
#
loop_
_entity.id
_entity.type
_entity.pdbx_description
1 polymer ?
#
loop_
_entity_poly.entity_id
_entity_poly.type
_entity_poly.pdbx_seq_one_letter_code
_entity_poly.pdbx_strand_id
1 'polypeptide(L)'
;MGHPNFNGLSSVAKRENEMGLIPYVVEQTSRGERTYDIYSRLLRDNIIFLGTPIDDNVANVIIAQLLFLTSEDPEKDIQLSINSPGGSITAGLAIYDTMQYIKNDVVTFCIGQAASMGAFLLMAGKKGKRFALPNARVLIHQPSMGGLSGQATDIDIHAREILRIREITNTLMAKSTGQPLAQIERDVERDFIMTAPQAKEYGIIDDIIDRPRS
;
A
#
# COMPACT_ATOMS: atom_id res chain seq x y z
N MET A 1 23.87 -11.42 51.74
CA MET A 1 23.27 -12.37 50.82
C MET A 1 22.30 -11.59 49.94
N GLY A 2 22.72 -11.20 48.75
CA GLY A 2 21.93 -10.37 47.82
C GLY A 2 21.20 -11.27 46.85
N HIS A 3 19.89 -11.06 46.71
CA HIS A 3 19.09 -11.72 45.71
C HIS A 3 19.33 -11.12 44.31
N PRO A 4 19.49 -11.90 43.26
CA PRO A 4 19.62 -11.35 41.92
C PRO A 4 18.27 -10.85 41.39
N ASN A 5 18.27 -9.63 40.84
CA ASN A 5 17.13 -8.92 40.28
C ASN A 5 16.83 -9.48 38.88
N PHE A 6 15.71 -10.20 38.73
CA PHE A 6 15.20 -10.73 37.44
C PHE A 6 14.22 -9.75 36.77
N ASN A 7 14.68 -8.55 36.39
CA ASN A 7 13.85 -7.58 35.67
C ASN A 7 14.16 -7.45 34.15
N GLY A 8 14.86 -8.44 33.59
CA GLY A 8 15.26 -8.39 32.16
C GLY A 8 14.39 -9.18 31.17
N LEU A 9 13.39 -9.97 31.64
CA LEU A 9 12.65 -10.89 30.75
C LEU A 9 11.28 -10.40 30.27
N SER A 10 10.83 -9.19 30.70
CA SER A 10 9.49 -8.72 30.36
C SER A 10 9.39 -7.93 29.03
N SER A 11 10.52 -7.47 28.47
CA SER A 11 10.51 -6.63 27.25
C SER A 11 10.60 -7.43 25.94
N VAL A 12 11.16 -8.65 25.97
CA VAL A 12 11.24 -9.52 24.78
C VAL A 12 9.90 -10.22 24.55
N ALA A 13 9.29 -10.74 25.61
CA ALA A 13 7.98 -11.40 25.51
C ALA A 13 6.81 -10.45 25.13
N LYS A 14 6.98 -9.13 25.36
CA LYS A 14 5.95 -8.13 24.99
C LYS A 14 5.98 -7.77 23.49
N ARG A 15 7.11 -7.96 22.80
CA ARG A 15 7.20 -7.71 21.35
C ARG A 15 6.73 -8.87 20.49
N GLU A 16 6.72 -10.09 21.01
CA GLU A 16 6.21 -11.27 20.29
C GLU A 16 4.68 -11.35 20.27
N ASN A 17 3.98 -10.60 21.13
CA ASN A 17 2.51 -10.61 21.23
C ASN A 17 1.81 -9.58 20.34
N GLU A 18 2.54 -8.70 19.63
CA GLU A 18 1.98 -7.71 18.71
C GLU A 18 2.00 -8.14 17.23
N MET A 19 2.76 -9.19 16.89
CA MET A 19 2.66 -9.84 15.58
C MET A 19 1.57 -10.91 15.68
N GLY A 20 0.39 -10.62 15.10
CA GLY A 20 -0.67 -11.62 14.97
C GLY A 20 -0.10 -12.93 14.44
N LEU A 21 -0.62 -14.07 14.93
CA LEU A 21 -0.22 -15.40 14.50
C LEU A 21 -0.35 -15.51 12.99
N ILE A 22 0.80 -15.54 12.29
CA ILE A 22 0.83 -15.79 10.84
C ILE A 22 0.64 -17.30 10.65
N PRO A 23 -0.48 -17.75 10.05
CA PRO A 23 -0.75 -19.17 9.87
C PRO A 23 0.18 -19.77 8.81
N TYR A 24 0.52 -21.06 9.01
CA TYR A 24 1.28 -21.84 8.07
C TYR A 24 0.35 -22.76 7.27
N VAL A 25 0.68 -22.95 6.00
CA VAL A 25 0.01 -23.87 5.07
C VAL A 25 0.98 -24.97 4.68
N VAL A 26 0.54 -26.23 4.74
CA VAL A 26 1.32 -27.39 4.30
C VAL A 26 0.79 -27.86 2.95
N GLU A 27 1.63 -27.88 1.94
CA GLU A 27 1.32 -28.45 0.62
C GLU A 27 1.99 -29.81 0.44
N GLN A 28 1.21 -30.79 0.00
CA GLN A 28 1.72 -32.08 -0.46
C GLN A 28 2.22 -31.94 -1.90
N THR A 29 3.50 -32.25 -2.12
CA THR A 29 4.10 -32.26 -3.46
C THR A 29 4.63 -33.64 -3.78
N SER A 30 4.92 -33.92 -5.05
CA SER A 30 5.57 -35.17 -5.49
C SER A 30 6.95 -35.41 -4.86
N ARG A 31 7.55 -34.36 -4.24
CA ARG A 31 8.86 -34.39 -3.58
C ARG A 31 8.76 -34.33 -2.04
N GLY A 32 7.56 -34.47 -1.48
CA GLY A 32 7.27 -34.40 -0.05
C GLY A 32 6.47 -33.14 0.36
N GLU A 33 6.33 -32.95 1.65
CA GLU A 33 5.62 -31.82 2.23
C GLU A 33 6.46 -30.54 2.18
N ARG A 34 5.80 -29.41 1.86
CA ARG A 34 6.39 -28.07 1.95
C ARG A 34 5.51 -27.19 2.81
N THR A 35 6.12 -26.51 3.76
CA THR A 35 5.44 -25.55 4.65
C THR A 35 5.75 -24.13 4.21
N TYR A 36 4.70 -23.31 4.11
CA TYR A 36 4.78 -21.88 3.81
C TYR A 36 3.99 -21.10 4.86
N ASP A 37 4.45 -19.91 5.23
CA ASP A 37 3.53 -18.96 5.83
C ASP A 37 2.52 -18.48 4.78
N ILE A 38 1.38 -17.92 5.24
CA ILE A 38 0.27 -17.57 4.31
C ILE A 38 0.68 -16.52 3.28
N TYR A 39 1.54 -15.55 3.62
CA TYR A 39 1.98 -14.52 2.68
C TYR A 39 2.94 -15.08 1.63
N SER A 40 3.88 -15.95 2.03
CA SER A 40 4.76 -16.66 1.10
C SER A 40 3.96 -17.56 0.16
N ARG A 41 2.86 -18.15 0.66
CA ARG A 41 1.99 -18.97 -0.18
C ARG A 41 1.22 -18.14 -1.21
N LEU A 42 0.69 -16.98 -0.81
CA LEU A 42 0.03 -16.03 -1.71
C LEU A 42 1.01 -15.48 -2.76
N LEU A 43 2.26 -15.18 -2.36
CA LEU A 43 3.28 -14.66 -3.27
C LEU A 43 3.57 -15.63 -4.43
N ARG A 44 3.52 -16.94 -4.22
CA ARG A 44 3.64 -17.95 -5.29
C ARG A 44 2.54 -17.84 -6.35
N ASP A 45 1.38 -17.31 -5.98
CA ASP A 45 0.27 -17.06 -6.89
C ASP A 45 0.29 -15.61 -7.45
N ASN A 46 1.44 -14.90 -7.30
CA ASN A 46 1.64 -13.50 -7.68
C ASN A 46 0.73 -12.52 -6.91
N ILE A 47 0.36 -12.86 -5.67
CA ILE A 47 -0.47 -12.01 -4.82
C ILE A 47 0.40 -11.41 -3.72
N ILE A 48 0.48 -10.08 -3.68
CA ILE A 48 1.10 -9.28 -2.64
C ILE A 48 -0.01 -8.66 -1.79
N PHE A 49 0.16 -8.65 -0.47
CA PHE A 49 -0.84 -8.12 0.45
C PHE A 49 -0.29 -6.93 1.25
N LEU A 50 -0.87 -5.75 1.03
CA LEU A 50 -0.58 -4.53 1.79
C LEU A 50 -1.71 -4.30 2.80
N GLY A 51 -1.55 -4.83 4.02
CA GLY A 51 -2.56 -4.84 5.07
C GLY A 51 -2.26 -3.96 6.28
N THR A 52 -1.26 -3.07 6.19
CA THR A 52 -0.76 -2.27 7.31
C THR A 52 -0.55 -0.81 6.89
N PRO A 53 -0.26 0.12 7.84
CA PRO A 53 0.32 1.41 7.50
C PRO A 53 1.60 1.25 6.68
N ILE A 54 1.84 2.21 5.77
CA ILE A 54 3.00 2.21 4.87
C ILE A 54 4.15 2.95 5.56
N ASP A 55 5.19 2.22 5.89
CA ASP A 55 6.49 2.73 6.33
C ASP A 55 7.62 2.22 5.42
N ASP A 56 8.85 2.58 5.71
CA ASP A 56 10.00 2.18 4.90
C ASP A 56 10.23 0.66 4.91
N ASN A 57 9.93 -0.04 6.00
CA ASN A 57 10.07 -1.49 6.09
C ASN A 57 9.04 -2.20 5.20
N VAL A 58 7.77 -1.78 5.30
CA VAL A 58 6.68 -2.29 4.47
C VAL A 58 6.98 -2.03 2.99
N ALA A 59 7.44 -0.81 2.64
CA ALA A 59 7.79 -0.46 1.28
C ALA A 59 8.91 -1.36 0.74
N ASN A 60 9.99 -1.54 1.49
CA ASN A 60 11.11 -2.39 1.09
C ASN A 60 10.68 -3.84 0.83
N VAL A 61 9.80 -4.39 1.67
CA VAL A 61 9.25 -5.76 1.47
C VAL A 61 8.40 -5.84 0.21
N ILE A 62 7.49 -4.89 -0.01
CA ILE A 62 6.63 -4.85 -1.23
C ILE A 62 7.50 -4.71 -2.49
N ILE A 63 8.47 -3.81 -2.48
CA ILE A 63 9.41 -3.60 -3.59
C ILE A 63 10.20 -4.88 -3.89
N ALA A 64 10.74 -5.55 -2.87
CA ALA A 64 11.46 -6.81 -3.03
C ALA A 64 10.57 -7.90 -3.64
N GLN A 65 9.30 -7.99 -3.22
CA GLN A 65 8.33 -8.94 -3.78
C GLN A 65 8.01 -8.62 -5.25
N LEU A 66 7.81 -7.34 -5.61
CA LEU A 66 7.57 -6.92 -7.00
C LEU A 66 8.76 -7.29 -7.90
N LEU A 67 9.98 -6.98 -7.47
CA LEU A 67 11.21 -7.30 -8.21
C LEU A 67 11.42 -8.81 -8.34
N PHE A 68 11.16 -9.57 -7.27
CA PHE A 68 11.25 -11.03 -7.29
C PHE A 68 10.27 -11.62 -8.31
N LEU A 69 8.98 -11.24 -8.27
CA LEU A 69 7.98 -11.76 -9.20
C LEU A 69 8.27 -11.39 -10.66
N THR A 70 8.79 -10.18 -10.89
CA THR A 70 9.25 -9.77 -12.23
C THR A 70 10.40 -10.62 -12.74
N SER A 71 11.32 -11.04 -11.87
CA SER A 71 12.43 -11.92 -12.26
C SER A 71 12.01 -13.36 -12.54
N GLU A 72 10.93 -13.84 -11.90
CA GLU A 72 10.37 -15.17 -12.11
C GLU A 72 9.58 -15.28 -13.42
N ASP A 73 8.68 -14.31 -13.67
CA ASP A 73 7.86 -14.27 -14.89
C ASP A 73 7.42 -12.80 -15.18
N PRO A 74 8.07 -12.11 -16.12
CA PRO A 74 7.78 -10.72 -16.42
C PRO A 74 6.46 -10.49 -17.18
N GLU A 75 5.80 -11.56 -17.68
CA GLU A 75 4.56 -11.46 -18.45
C GLU A 75 3.30 -11.73 -17.60
N LYS A 76 3.49 -12.31 -16.40
CA LYS A 76 2.38 -12.64 -15.52
C LYS A 76 1.98 -11.43 -14.68
N ASP A 77 0.67 -11.13 -14.63
CA ASP A 77 0.14 -10.07 -13.78
C ASP A 77 0.51 -10.27 -12.31
N ILE A 78 0.77 -9.17 -11.61
CA ILE A 78 0.99 -9.15 -10.15
C ILE A 78 -0.24 -8.50 -9.50
N GLN A 79 -0.88 -9.19 -8.56
CA GLN A 79 -2.00 -8.67 -7.79
C GLN A 79 -1.50 -8.01 -6.51
N LEU A 80 -1.78 -6.72 -6.33
CA LEU A 80 -1.57 -5.99 -5.08
C LEU A 80 -2.91 -5.78 -4.38
N SER A 81 -3.13 -6.54 -3.30
CA SER A 81 -4.32 -6.44 -2.45
C SER A 81 -4.08 -5.42 -1.35
N ILE A 82 -4.96 -4.40 -1.23
CA ILE A 82 -4.75 -3.23 -0.37
C ILE A 82 -5.85 -3.16 0.69
N ASN A 83 -5.44 -3.17 1.96
CA ASN A 83 -6.25 -2.81 3.13
C ASN A 83 -5.41 -1.94 4.06
N SER A 84 -5.16 -0.69 3.64
CA SER A 84 -4.19 0.19 4.29
C SER A 84 -4.76 1.59 4.57
N PRO A 85 -4.46 2.17 5.74
CA PRO A 85 -4.77 3.57 6.04
C PRO A 85 -3.83 4.56 5.32
N GLY A 86 -2.83 4.09 4.56
CA GLY A 86 -1.76 4.91 4.00
C GLY A 86 -0.55 5.01 4.92
N GLY A 87 0.21 6.09 4.82
CA GLY A 87 1.42 6.28 5.64
C GLY A 87 2.46 7.19 4.98
N SER A 88 3.74 6.85 5.12
CA SER A 88 4.86 7.61 4.58
C SER A 88 4.76 7.82 3.07
N ILE A 89 4.83 9.08 2.64
CA ILE A 89 4.70 9.44 1.23
C ILE A 89 5.91 8.95 0.44
N THR A 90 7.12 9.11 0.97
CA THR A 90 8.35 8.68 0.31
C THR A 90 8.38 7.16 0.14
N ALA A 91 7.97 6.41 1.16
CA ALA A 91 7.81 4.97 1.11
C ALA A 91 6.76 4.54 0.06
N GLY A 92 5.62 5.24 0.01
CA GLY A 92 4.57 4.97 -0.98
C GLY A 92 4.99 5.33 -2.41
N LEU A 93 5.72 6.42 -2.62
CA LEU A 93 6.27 6.77 -3.93
C LEU A 93 7.31 5.76 -4.42
N ALA A 94 8.12 5.18 -3.52
CA ALA A 94 9.06 4.13 -3.88
C ALA A 94 8.35 2.87 -4.39
N ILE A 95 7.23 2.48 -3.76
CA ILE A 95 6.38 1.39 -4.27
C ILE A 95 5.78 1.77 -5.63
N TYR A 96 5.22 2.98 -5.75
CA TYR A 96 4.62 3.49 -6.99
C TYR A 96 5.62 3.42 -8.16
N ASP A 97 6.81 3.99 -7.97
CA ASP A 97 7.83 4.01 -9.01
C ASP A 97 8.25 2.58 -9.42
N THR A 98 8.33 1.66 -8.45
CA THR A 98 8.61 0.25 -8.75
C THR A 98 7.49 -0.39 -9.55
N MET A 99 6.21 -0.14 -9.20
CA MET A 99 5.06 -0.62 -9.98
C MET A 99 5.08 -0.12 -11.43
N GLN A 100 5.57 1.11 -11.67
CA GLN A 100 5.69 1.67 -13.02
C GLN A 100 6.94 1.19 -13.76
N TYR A 101 8.00 0.80 -13.05
CA TYR A 101 9.27 0.38 -13.60
C TYR A 101 9.26 -1.07 -14.12
N ILE A 102 8.56 -1.97 -13.43
CA ILE A 102 8.49 -3.40 -13.78
C ILE A 102 7.69 -3.62 -15.06
N LYS A 103 7.92 -4.75 -15.73
CA LYS A 103 7.21 -5.11 -16.98
C LYS A 103 5.79 -5.63 -16.72
N ASN A 104 5.59 -6.29 -15.59
CA ASN A 104 4.31 -6.89 -15.22
C ASN A 104 3.22 -5.83 -15.11
N ASP A 105 2.01 -6.11 -15.56
CA ASP A 105 0.86 -5.33 -15.19
C ASP A 105 0.53 -5.56 -13.72
N VAL A 106 0.41 -4.48 -12.95
CA VAL A 106 0.01 -4.55 -11.54
C VAL A 106 -1.50 -4.36 -11.44
N VAL A 107 -2.19 -5.43 -11.04
CA VAL A 107 -3.63 -5.46 -10.76
C VAL A 107 -3.82 -5.02 -9.31
N THR A 108 -4.62 -4.01 -9.04
CA THR A 108 -4.84 -3.52 -7.67
C THR A 108 -6.24 -3.83 -7.17
N PHE A 109 -6.36 -4.27 -5.92
CA PHE A 109 -7.62 -4.56 -5.25
C PHE A 109 -7.73 -3.82 -3.92
N CYS A 110 -8.77 -3.04 -3.74
CA CYS A 110 -9.13 -2.51 -2.43
C CYS A 110 -10.01 -3.51 -1.68
N ILE A 111 -9.47 -4.03 -0.56
CA ILE A 111 -10.16 -4.94 0.36
C ILE A 111 -10.31 -4.22 1.70
N GLY A 112 -11.52 -3.79 2.05
CA GLY A 112 -11.77 -3.00 3.26
C GLY A 112 -11.52 -1.51 3.04
N GLN A 113 -10.26 -1.05 3.10
CA GLN A 113 -9.95 0.36 2.86
C GLN A 113 -8.66 0.59 2.07
N ALA A 114 -8.67 1.65 1.28
CA ALA A 114 -7.48 2.27 0.70
C ALA A 114 -7.52 3.78 1.00
N ALA A 115 -6.71 4.24 1.95
CA ALA A 115 -6.70 5.64 2.35
C ALA A 115 -5.33 6.28 2.10
N SER A 116 -5.32 7.59 1.76
CA SER A 116 -4.10 8.36 1.57
C SER A 116 -3.14 7.68 0.57
N MET A 117 -1.91 7.35 0.96
CA MET A 117 -0.97 6.60 0.11
C MET A 117 -1.50 5.22 -0.30
N GLY A 118 -2.41 4.60 0.47
CA GLY A 118 -3.10 3.37 0.06
C GLY A 118 -4.01 3.59 -1.14
N ALA A 119 -4.77 4.70 -1.18
CA ALA A 119 -5.57 5.09 -2.34
C ALA A 119 -4.70 5.47 -3.53
N PHE A 120 -3.56 6.11 -3.28
CA PHE A 120 -2.58 6.44 -4.30
C PHE A 120 -2.04 5.19 -4.99
N LEU A 121 -1.68 4.16 -4.24
CA LEU A 121 -1.23 2.88 -4.80
C LEU A 121 -2.37 2.10 -5.50
N LEU A 122 -3.62 2.22 -5.01
CA LEU A 122 -4.77 1.62 -5.67
C LEU A 122 -4.96 2.18 -7.10
N MET A 123 -4.92 3.50 -7.25
CA MET A 123 -5.06 4.13 -8.56
C MET A 123 -3.82 3.99 -9.46
N ALA A 124 -2.67 3.60 -8.90
CA ALA A 124 -1.43 3.38 -9.62
C ALA A 124 -1.40 2.05 -10.39
N GLY A 125 -2.35 1.17 -10.15
CA GLY A 125 -2.51 -0.07 -10.90
C GLY A 125 -2.74 0.15 -12.40
N LYS A 126 -2.58 -0.90 -13.17
CA LYS A 126 -2.82 -0.87 -14.62
C LYS A 126 -4.24 -0.43 -14.93
N LYS A 127 -4.41 0.54 -15.82
CA LYS A 127 -5.73 0.97 -16.29
C LYS A 127 -6.52 -0.22 -16.83
N GLY A 128 -7.76 -0.39 -16.38
CA GLY A 128 -8.64 -1.54 -16.65
C GLY A 128 -8.46 -2.71 -15.68
N LYS A 129 -7.47 -2.65 -14.77
CA LYS A 129 -7.15 -3.71 -13.79
C LYS A 129 -7.12 -3.20 -12.35
N ARG A 130 -7.88 -2.14 -12.02
CA ARG A 130 -8.00 -1.56 -10.68
C ARG A 130 -9.38 -1.84 -10.13
N PHE A 131 -9.46 -2.52 -9.00
CA PHE A 131 -10.71 -3.06 -8.48
C PHE A 131 -10.94 -2.72 -7.01
N ALA A 132 -12.19 -2.79 -6.57
CA ALA A 132 -12.56 -2.76 -5.16
C ALA A 132 -13.65 -3.77 -4.87
N LEU A 133 -13.73 -4.26 -3.63
CA LEU A 133 -14.88 -4.99 -3.12
C LEU A 133 -16.05 -4.02 -2.83
N PRO A 134 -17.32 -4.49 -2.84
CA PRO A 134 -18.50 -3.62 -2.78
C PRO A 134 -18.56 -2.69 -1.57
N ASN A 135 -18.05 -3.13 -0.41
CA ASN A 135 -18.06 -2.37 0.85
C ASN A 135 -16.71 -1.67 1.12
N ALA A 136 -15.81 -1.65 0.14
CA ALA A 136 -14.53 -0.98 0.30
C ALA A 136 -14.71 0.54 0.38
N ARG A 137 -13.84 1.16 1.18
CA ARG A 137 -13.76 2.60 1.38
C ARG A 137 -12.47 3.14 0.79
N VAL A 138 -12.57 4.21 0.01
CA VAL A 138 -11.42 4.93 -0.53
C VAL A 138 -11.39 6.33 0.05
N LEU A 139 -10.22 6.80 0.45
CA LEU A 139 -10.02 8.16 0.97
C LEU A 139 -8.80 8.80 0.31
N ILE A 140 -8.98 9.99 -0.23
CA ILE A 140 -7.88 10.83 -0.73
C ILE A 140 -7.82 12.13 0.06
N HIS A 141 -6.62 12.64 0.27
CA HIS A 141 -6.34 13.95 0.86
C HIS A 141 -4.92 14.41 0.48
N GLN A 142 -4.65 15.71 0.68
CA GLN A 142 -3.32 16.26 0.44
C GLN A 142 -2.28 15.72 1.43
N PRO A 143 -0.98 15.78 1.07
CA PRO A 143 0.10 15.49 1.99
C PRO A 143 -0.01 16.29 3.29
N SER A 144 0.23 15.62 4.43
CA SER A 144 0.32 16.29 5.73
C SER A 144 1.65 15.98 6.39
N MET A 145 2.19 16.93 7.12
CA MET A 145 3.34 16.74 8.00
C MET A 145 2.92 16.99 9.44
N GLY A 146 3.36 16.14 10.35
CA GLY A 146 3.26 16.39 11.78
C GLY A 146 4.16 17.58 12.17
N GLY A 147 3.74 18.39 13.13
CA GLY A 147 4.33 19.65 13.61
C GLY A 147 5.78 19.96 13.20
N LEU A 148 5.97 21.06 12.49
CA LEU A 148 7.29 21.59 12.16
C LEU A 148 7.83 22.41 13.32
N SER A 149 9.02 22.07 13.83
CA SER A 149 9.76 22.86 14.81
C SER A 149 11.22 22.94 14.39
N GLY A 150 11.86 24.07 14.63
CA GLY A 150 13.25 24.27 14.24
C GLY A 150 13.55 25.73 13.90
N GLN A 151 14.68 25.97 13.25
CA GLN A 151 15.04 27.29 12.74
C GLN A 151 14.13 27.70 11.58
N ALA A 152 13.91 28.99 11.38
CA ALA A 152 13.05 29.51 10.32
C ALA A 152 13.44 28.97 8.92
N THR A 153 14.74 28.85 8.65
CA THR A 153 15.26 28.31 7.39
C THR A 153 14.89 26.82 7.20
N ASP A 154 14.94 26.02 8.26
CA ASP A 154 14.55 24.60 8.19
C ASP A 154 13.05 24.46 7.91
N ILE A 155 12.24 25.30 8.56
CA ILE A 155 10.79 25.35 8.33
C ILE A 155 10.49 25.68 6.86
N ASP A 156 11.18 26.68 6.28
CA ASP A 156 11.01 27.08 4.86
C ASP A 156 11.40 25.92 3.92
N ILE A 157 12.50 25.23 4.17
CA ILE A 157 12.93 24.08 3.37
C ILE A 157 11.86 22.98 3.38
N HIS A 158 11.36 22.62 4.55
CA HIS A 158 10.32 21.59 4.67
C HIS A 158 8.99 22.02 4.07
N ALA A 159 8.61 23.31 4.19
CA ALA A 159 7.40 23.85 3.59
C ALA A 159 7.46 23.78 2.05
N ARG A 160 8.58 24.09 1.44
CA ARG A 160 8.77 23.96 -0.02
C ARG A 160 8.71 22.49 -0.45
N GLU A 161 9.31 21.59 0.31
CA GLU A 161 9.31 20.17 -0.04
C GLU A 161 7.91 19.56 0.02
N ILE A 162 7.10 19.87 1.03
CA ILE A 162 5.72 19.36 1.09
C ILE A 162 4.86 19.92 -0.05
N LEU A 163 5.06 21.17 -0.45
CA LEU A 163 4.37 21.75 -1.61
C LEU A 163 4.78 21.06 -2.91
N ARG A 164 6.07 20.77 -3.09
CA ARG A 164 6.56 20.00 -4.25
C ARG A 164 5.96 18.60 -4.29
N ILE A 165 5.91 17.91 -3.17
CA ILE A 165 5.29 16.58 -3.06
C ILE A 165 3.79 16.64 -3.40
N ARG A 166 3.07 17.65 -2.90
CA ARG A 166 1.66 17.89 -3.21
C ARG A 166 1.44 18.04 -4.72
N GLU A 167 2.25 18.83 -5.40
CA GLU A 167 2.16 19.04 -6.85
C GLU A 167 2.37 17.72 -7.61
N ILE A 168 3.40 16.94 -7.24
CA ILE A 168 3.70 15.65 -7.87
C ILE A 168 2.53 14.68 -7.66
N THR A 169 2.06 14.51 -6.42
CA THR A 169 0.99 13.55 -6.12
C THR A 169 -0.32 13.94 -6.79
N ASN A 170 -0.69 15.23 -6.82
CA ASN A 170 -1.88 15.71 -7.50
C ASN A 170 -1.80 15.46 -9.02
N THR A 171 -0.64 15.72 -9.63
CA THR A 171 -0.42 15.46 -11.06
C THR A 171 -0.54 13.99 -11.40
N LEU A 172 0.03 13.11 -10.58
CA LEU A 172 -0.06 11.66 -10.77
C LEU A 172 -1.49 11.15 -10.55
N MET A 173 -2.23 11.68 -9.56
CA MET A 173 -3.65 11.39 -9.37
C MET A 173 -4.49 11.81 -10.57
N ALA A 174 -4.30 13.02 -11.09
CA ALA A 174 -5.01 13.52 -12.27
C ALA A 174 -4.76 12.60 -13.49
N LYS A 175 -3.51 12.19 -13.71
CA LYS A 175 -3.14 11.26 -14.79
C LYS A 175 -3.81 9.90 -14.63
N SER A 176 -3.85 9.35 -13.41
CA SER A 176 -4.37 8.00 -13.15
C SER A 176 -5.89 7.93 -13.19
N THR A 177 -6.57 8.97 -12.68
CA THR A 177 -8.04 9.02 -12.59
C THR A 177 -8.68 9.57 -13.86
N GLY A 178 -7.99 10.45 -14.59
CA GLY A 178 -8.55 11.22 -15.70
C GLY A 178 -9.31 12.48 -15.25
N GLN A 179 -9.30 12.80 -13.96
CA GLN A 179 -9.87 14.03 -13.45
C GLN A 179 -8.98 15.24 -13.80
N PRO A 180 -9.57 16.44 -14.05
CA PRO A 180 -8.80 17.66 -14.20
C PRO A 180 -7.96 17.94 -12.95
N LEU A 181 -6.72 18.41 -13.11
CA LEU A 181 -5.83 18.74 -11.98
C LEU A 181 -6.50 19.67 -10.96
N ALA A 182 -7.19 20.71 -11.43
CA ALA A 182 -7.92 21.64 -10.56
C ALA A 182 -9.06 20.97 -9.77
N GLN A 183 -9.63 19.86 -10.25
CA GLN A 183 -10.59 19.05 -9.49
C GLN A 183 -9.88 18.29 -8.38
N ILE A 184 -8.78 17.60 -8.70
CA ILE A 184 -7.96 16.90 -7.71
C ILE A 184 -7.53 17.85 -6.58
N GLU A 185 -7.02 19.05 -6.93
CA GLU A 185 -6.56 20.04 -5.96
C GLU A 185 -7.65 20.48 -4.98
N ARG A 186 -8.90 20.61 -5.45
CA ARG A 186 -10.05 20.93 -4.59
C ARG A 186 -10.44 19.75 -3.69
N ASP A 187 -10.51 18.56 -4.27
CA ASP A 187 -11.05 17.39 -3.58
C ASP A 187 -10.09 16.86 -2.49
N VAL A 188 -8.76 16.98 -2.73
CA VAL A 188 -7.75 16.56 -1.74
C VAL A 188 -7.50 17.59 -0.64
N GLU A 189 -8.11 18.78 -0.69
CA GLU A 189 -7.88 19.83 0.32
C GLU A 189 -8.27 19.37 1.73
N ARG A 190 -9.26 18.48 1.84
CA ARG A 190 -9.70 17.78 3.05
C ARG A 190 -9.94 16.32 2.73
N ASP A 191 -10.22 15.53 3.76
CA ASP A 191 -10.58 14.13 3.59
C ASP A 191 -11.76 13.98 2.64
N PHE A 192 -11.51 13.40 1.47
CA PHE A 192 -12.52 13.07 0.49
C PHE A 192 -12.73 11.56 0.47
N ILE A 193 -13.85 11.15 1.08
CA ILE A 193 -14.18 9.74 1.31
C ILE A 193 -15.15 9.27 0.25
N MET A 194 -14.86 8.14 -0.36
CA MET A 194 -15.65 7.52 -1.43
C MET A 194 -16.00 6.07 -1.09
N THR A 195 -17.24 5.70 -1.38
CA THR A 195 -17.66 4.31 -1.53
C THR A 195 -17.06 3.71 -2.81
N ALA A 196 -17.11 2.38 -2.97
CA ALA A 196 -16.61 1.73 -4.19
C ALA A 196 -17.28 2.26 -5.48
N PRO A 197 -18.62 2.47 -5.55
CA PRO A 197 -19.26 3.11 -6.71
C PRO A 197 -18.73 4.52 -7.01
N GLN A 198 -18.57 5.35 -5.99
CA GLN A 198 -18.04 6.71 -6.15
C GLN A 198 -16.57 6.69 -6.61
N ALA A 199 -15.74 5.78 -6.09
CA ALA A 199 -14.35 5.61 -6.51
C ALA A 199 -14.24 5.15 -7.98
N LYS A 200 -15.20 4.34 -8.46
CA LYS A 200 -15.30 3.96 -9.87
C LYS A 200 -15.69 5.15 -10.74
N GLU A 201 -16.70 5.90 -10.36
CA GLU A 201 -17.14 7.12 -11.08
C GLU A 201 -16.03 8.17 -11.13
N TYR A 202 -15.30 8.32 -10.04
CA TYR A 202 -14.15 9.24 -9.94
C TYR A 202 -12.96 8.80 -10.79
N GLY A 203 -12.84 7.51 -11.12
CA GLY A 203 -11.76 6.94 -11.92
C GLY A 203 -10.58 6.41 -11.13
N ILE A 204 -10.70 6.27 -9.81
CA ILE A 204 -9.67 5.62 -8.96
C ILE A 204 -9.61 4.14 -9.24
N ILE A 205 -10.76 3.49 -9.44
CA ILE A 205 -10.87 2.09 -9.83
C ILE A 205 -11.59 1.95 -11.16
N ASP A 206 -11.44 0.80 -11.79
CA ASP A 206 -12.07 0.50 -13.07
C ASP A 206 -13.36 -0.32 -12.90
N ASP A 207 -13.43 -1.18 -11.86
CA ASP A 207 -14.64 -1.98 -11.62
C ASP A 207 -14.78 -2.41 -10.14
N ILE A 208 -15.99 -2.87 -9.78
CA ILE A 208 -16.31 -3.44 -8.48
C ILE A 208 -16.52 -4.95 -8.66
N ILE A 209 -15.83 -5.74 -7.84
CA ILE A 209 -15.91 -7.20 -7.91
C ILE A 209 -16.67 -7.69 -6.67
N ASP A 210 -17.88 -8.20 -6.87
CA ASP A 210 -18.71 -8.78 -5.82
C ASP A 210 -18.60 -10.32 -5.75
N ARG A 211 -18.15 -10.96 -6.85
CA ARG A 211 -17.92 -12.41 -6.94
C ARG A 211 -16.71 -12.69 -7.81
N PRO A 212 -15.99 -13.81 -7.56
CA PRO A 212 -14.93 -14.23 -8.46
C PRO A 212 -15.48 -14.37 -9.89
N ARG A 213 -14.77 -13.79 -10.85
CA ARG A 213 -15.05 -14.08 -12.27
C ARG A 213 -14.58 -15.51 -12.54
N SER A 214 -15.52 -16.40 -12.88
CA SER A 214 -15.26 -17.78 -13.29
C SER A 214 -14.42 -17.85 -14.56
#